data_508792843e7d3412da48054d4e611a11
#
_entry.id   508792843e7d3412da48054d4e611a11
#
_cell.length_a   1.000
_cell.length_b   1.000
_cell.length_c   1.000
_cell.angle_alpha   90.00
_cell.angle_beta   90.00
_cell.angle_gamma   90.00
#
_symmetry.space_group_name_H-M   'P 1'
#
loop_
_entity.id
_entity.type
_entity.pdbx_description
1 polymer ?
#
loop_
_entity_poly.entity_id
_entity_poly.type
_entity_poly.pdbx_seq_one_letter_code
_entity_poly.pdbx_strand_id
1 'polypeptide(L)'
;MDCRNSQESTLKEIFITQIENKIISGEFEIGQKLPPERELACQMGVSRAVVNAGIVEMSRKGFLEIRPRVGTFVSDFRRNGTIETLVSIMKYHGGTMRPAEIKSLLEFRSVVDSMVIRLIG
;
A
#
# COMPACT_ATOMS: atom_id res chain seq x y z
N MET A 1 8.01 -2.47 29.02
CA MET A 1 7.63 -2.53 27.60
C MET A 1 6.34 -3.33 27.43
N ASP A 2 5.44 -2.80 26.70
CA ASP A 2 4.09 -3.35 26.60
C ASP A 2 4.00 -4.34 25.42
N CYS A 3 3.80 -5.64 25.73
CA CYS A 3 3.64 -6.68 24.71
C CYS A 3 2.44 -6.42 23.82
N ARG A 4 1.44 -5.73 24.36
CA ARG A 4 0.23 -5.39 23.60
C ARG A 4 0.55 -4.47 22.42
N ASN A 5 1.40 -3.48 22.62
CA ASN A 5 1.81 -2.56 21.57
C ASN A 5 2.59 -3.27 20.46
N SER A 6 3.46 -4.20 20.83
CA SER A 6 4.20 -5.00 19.85
C SER A 6 3.28 -5.85 18.98
N GLN A 7 2.25 -6.45 19.61
CA GLN A 7 1.28 -7.26 18.88
C GLN A 7 0.45 -6.42 17.92
N GLU A 8 0.01 -5.25 18.35
CA GLU A 8 -0.76 -4.34 17.51
C GLU A 8 0.06 -3.86 16.31
N SER A 9 1.32 -3.51 16.52
CA SER A 9 2.22 -3.12 15.44
C SER A 9 2.40 -4.25 14.43
N THR A 10 2.57 -5.48 14.90
CA THR A 10 2.74 -6.64 14.03
C THR A 10 1.46 -6.91 13.24
N LEU A 11 0.30 -6.87 13.89
CA LEU A 11 -0.98 -7.07 13.23
C LEU A 11 -1.26 -5.98 12.18
N LYS A 12 -0.88 -4.73 12.50
CA LYS A 12 -1.01 -3.62 11.57
C LYS A 12 -0.15 -3.86 10.33
N GLU A 13 1.09 -4.29 10.51
CA GLU A 13 1.98 -4.57 9.39
C GLU A 13 1.47 -5.71 8.52
N ILE A 14 0.97 -6.77 9.13
CA ILE A 14 0.38 -7.89 8.41
C ILE A 14 -0.83 -7.42 7.61
N PHE A 15 -1.71 -6.65 8.23
CA PHE A 15 -2.88 -6.10 7.57
C PHE A 15 -2.48 -5.23 6.37
N ILE A 16 -1.53 -4.32 6.56
CA ILE A 16 -1.04 -3.44 5.49
C ILE A 16 -0.48 -4.27 4.35
N THR A 17 0.38 -5.24 4.65
CA THR A 17 1.00 -6.09 3.63
C THR A 17 -0.06 -6.83 2.82
N GLN A 18 -1.08 -7.38 3.48
CA GLN A 18 -2.14 -8.09 2.79
C GLN A 18 -2.94 -7.19 1.86
N ILE A 19 -3.29 -5.99 2.31
CA ILE A 19 -4.03 -5.04 1.48
C ILE A 19 -3.17 -4.53 0.32
N GLU A 20 -1.91 -4.21 0.59
CA GLU A 20 -0.98 -3.77 -0.46
C GLU A 20 -0.81 -4.84 -1.52
N ASN A 21 -0.68 -6.09 -1.11
CA ASN A 21 -0.57 -7.21 -2.06
C ASN A 21 -1.82 -7.33 -2.94
N LYS A 22 -3.00 -7.14 -2.37
CA LYS A 22 -4.25 -7.15 -3.12
C LYS A 22 -4.32 -6.01 -4.14
N ILE A 23 -3.78 -4.87 -3.79
CA ILE A 23 -3.72 -3.71 -4.70
C ILE A 23 -2.70 -3.97 -5.81
N ILE A 24 -1.52 -4.42 -5.46
CA ILE A 24 -0.43 -4.65 -6.43
C ILE A 24 -0.81 -5.77 -7.39
N SER A 25 -1.45 -6.82 -6.90
CA SER A 25 -1.88 -7.95 -7.74
C SER A 25 -3.04 -7.61 -8.66
N GLY A 26 -3.74 -6.51 -8.42
CA GLY A 26 -4.90 -6.11 -9.19
C GLY A 26 -6.21 -6.64 -8.65
N GLU A 27 -6.20 -7.37 -7.53
CA GLU A 27 -7.42 -7.84 -6.89
C GLU A 27 -8.30 -6.68 -6.45
N PHE A 28 -7.68 -5.62 -5.90
CA PHE A 28 -8.32 -4.34 -5.69
C PHE A 28 -7.83 -3.39 -6.78
N GLU A 29 -8.73 -3.00 -7.66
CA GLU A 29 -8.38 -2.15 -8.80
C GLU A 29 -8.26 -0.68 -8.41
N ILE A 30 -7.46 0.05 -9.18
CA ILE A 30 -7.33 1.50 -8.99
C ILE A 30 -8.71 2.15 -9.14
N GLY A 31 -9.06 2.99 -8.18
CA GLY A 31 -10.37 3.64 -8.15
C GLY A 31 -11.45 2.86 -7.43
N GLN A 32 -11.18 1.60 -7.08
CA GLN A 32 -12.14 0.76 -6.40
C GLN A 32 -12.32 1.22 -4.94
N LYS A 33 -13.55 1.23 -4.48
CA LYS A 33 -13.87 1.53 -3.09
C LYS A 33 -13.61 0.29 -2.24
N LEU A 34 -12.86 0.44 -1.16
CA LEU A 34 -12.63 -0.65 -0.22
C LEU A 34 -13.88 -0.93 0.61
N PRO A 35 -14.02 -2.17 1.13
CA PRO A 35 -15.07 -2.46 2.09
C PRO A 35 -14.95 -1.55 3.32
N PRO A 36 -16.04 -1.32 4.05
CA PRO A 36 -15.98 -0.53 5.28
C PRO A 36 -15.00 -1.11 6.29
N GLU A 37 -14.45 -0.27 7.15
CA GLU A 37 -13.48 -0.71 8.16
C GLU A 37 -14.00 -1.87 9.00
N ARG A 38 -15.27 -1.84 9.37
CA ARG A 38 -15.89 -2.91 10.15
C ARG A 38 -15.85 -4.25 9.42
N GLU A 39 -16.12 -4.23 8.13
CA GLU A 39 -16.09 -5.42 7.32
C GLU A 39 -14.66 -5.94 7.13
N LEU A 40 -13.72 -5.04 6.86
CA LEU A 40 -12.32 -5.41 6.75
C LEU A 40 -11.80 -6.01 8.06
N ALA A 41 -12.15 -5.41 9.19
CA ALA A 41 -11.76 -5.94 10.49
C ALA A 41 -12.26 -7.37 10.69
N CYS A 42 -13.50 -7.62 10.31
CA CYS A 42 -14.10 -8.95 10.40
C CYS A 42 -13.41 -9.95 9.46
N GLN A 43 -13.21 -9.58 8.22
CA GLN A 43 -12.59 -10.44 7.21
C GLN A 43 -11.14 -10.79 7.55
N MET A 44 -10.41 -9.82 8.08
CA MET A 44 -8.99 -9.99 8.34
C MET A 44 -8.70 -10.45 9.77
N GLY A 45 -9.72 -10.53 10.61
CA GLY A 45 -9.55 -10.97 11.99
C GLY A 45 -8.73 -10.01 12.86
N VAL A 46 -8.86 -8.72 12.62
CA VAL A 46 -8.14 -7.68 13.39
C VAL A 46 -9.14 -6.66 13.94
N SER A 47 -8.69 -5.82 14.85
CA SER A 47 -9.54 -4.77 15.43
C SER A 47 -9.75 -3.64 14.43
N ARG A 48 -10.84 -2.88 14.63
CA ARG A 48 -11.11 -1.70 13.82
C ARG A 48 -10.00 -0.64 13.97
N ALA A 49 -9.40 -0.56 15.15
CA ALA A 49 -8.29 0.35 15.39
C ALA A 49 -7.08 -0.01 14.52
N VAL A 50 -6.78 -1.30 14.37
CA VAL A 50 -5.70 -1.78 13.50
C VAL A 50 -6.02 -1.45 12.04
N VAL A 51 -7.26 -1.69 11.60
CA VAL A 51 -7.68 -1.36 10.24
C VAL A 51 -7.54 0.13 9.96
N ASN A 52 -8.03 0.98 10.88
CA ASN A 52 -7.94 2.42 10.71
C ASN A 52 -6.49 2.89 10.62
N ALA A 53 -5.64 2.42 11.53
CA ALA A 53 -4.22 2.78 11.52
C ALA A 53 -3.54 2.33 10.22
N GLY A 54 -3.88 1.15 9.73
CA GLY A 54 -3.33 0.64 8.48
C GLY A 54 -3.78 1.45 7.28
N ILE A 55 -5.05 1.82 7.22
CA ILE A 55 -5.60 2.63 6.14
C ILE A 55 -4.92 4.01 6.10
N VAL A 56 -4.76 4.64 7.26
CA VAL A 56 -4.10 5.94 7.34
C VAL A 56 -2.65 5.85 6.84
N GLU A 57 -1.93 4.81 7.24
CA GLU A 57 -0.56 4.63 6.78
C GLU A 57 -0.48 4.36 5.27
N MET A 58 -1.37 3.52 4.74
CA MET A 58 -1.41 3.27 3.29
C MET A 58 -1.81 4.50 2.50
N SER A 59 -2.68 5.35 3.06
CA SER A 59 -3.02 6.63 2.44
C SER A 59 -1.79 7.54 2.36
N ARG A 60 -0.99 7.58 3.43
CA ARG A 60 0.25 8.33 3.46
C ARG A 60 1.25 7.82 2.43
N LYS A 61 1.30 6.51 2.21
CA LYS A 61 2.18 5.91 1.21
C LYS A 61 1.71 6.11 -0.23
N GLY A 62 0.47 6.53 -0.43
CA GLY A 62 -0.07 6.73 -1.78
C GLY A 62 -0.84 5.55 -2.36
N PHE A 63 -1.08 4.49 -1.59
CA PHE A 63 -1.87 3.36 -2.04
C PHE A 63 -3.37 3.59 -1.96
N LEU A 64 -3.80 4.37 -0.97
CA LEU A 64 -5.21 4.62 -0.72
C LEU A 64 -5.51 6.11 -0.68
N GLU A 65 -6.75 6.46 -1.00
CA GLU A 65 -7.26 7.80 -0.87
C GLU A 65 -8.46 7.77 0.07
N ILE A 66 -8.37 8.50 1.17
CA ILE A 66 -9.45 8.60 2.14
C ILE A 66 -10.32 9.81 1.77
N ARG A 67 -11.59 9.56 1.45
CA ARG A 67 -12.56 10.61 1.18
C ARG A 67 -13.53 10.67 2.35
N PRO A 68 -13.46 11.72 3.19
CA PRO A 68 -14.33 11.81 4.35
C PRO A 68 -15.80 11.65 3.99
N ARG A 69 -16.53 10.87 4.77
CA ARG A 69 -17.97 10.59 4.60
C ARG A 69 -18.33 9.78 3.36
N VAL A 70 -17.37 9.52 2.48
CA VAL A 70 -17.61 8.74 1.26
C VAL A 70 -17.02 7.35 1.39
N GLY A 71 -15.77 7.25 1.80
CA GLY A 71 -15.08 5.98 1.98
C GLY A 71 -13.61 6.06 1.62
N THR A 72 -13.00 4.89 1.54
CA THR A 72 -11.60 4.73 1.19
C THR A 72 -11.52 4.07 -0.17
N PHE A 73 -10.71 4.63 -1.05
CA PHE A 73 -10.58 4.17 -2.43
C PHE A 73 -9.13 3.82 -2.72
N VAL A 74 -8.94 2.88 -3.65
CA VAL A 74 -7.60 2.55 -4.13
C VAL A 74 -7.12 3.72 -4.98
N SER A 75 -6.01 4.34 -4.56
CA SER A 75 -5.41 5.45 -5.27
C SER A 75 -4.66 4.97 -6.49
N ASP A 76 -4.46 5.87 -7.44
CA ASP A 76 -3.55 5.60 -8.55
C ASP A 76 -2.12 5.71 -8.02
N PHE A 77 -1.62 4.63 -7.46
CA PHE A 77 -0.31 4.60 -6.83
C PHE A 77 0.82 4.77 -7.84
N ARG A 78 0.54 4.64 -9.13
CA ARG A 78 1.53 4.90 -10.17
C ARG A 78 1.80 6.39 -10.31
N ARG A 79 0.80 7.23 -10.02
CA ARG A 79 0.92 8.69 -10.08
C ARG A 79 1.20 9.31 -8.72
N ASN A 80 0.53 8.78 -7.69
CA ASN A 80 0.53 9.38 -6.36
C ASN A 80 1.44 8.66 -5.39
N GLY A 81 2.17 7.63 -5.86
CA GLY A 81 3.03 6.84 -5.00
C GLY A 81 4.25 7.60 -4.54
N THR A 82 4.86 7.05 -3.50
CA THR A 82 6.08 7.56 -2.89
C THR A 82 7.19 6.51 -3.06
N ILE A 83 8.38 6.81 -2.54
CA ILE A 83 9.46 5.82 -2.48
C ILE A 83 9.01 4.61 -1.66
N GLU A 84 8.21 4.82 -0.62
CA GLU A 84 7.68 3.73 0.19
C GLU A 84 6.76 2.81 -0.62
N THR A 85 6.01 3.37 -1.55
CA THR A 85 5.19 2.59 -2.48
C THR A 85 6.07 1.67 -3.32
N LEU A 86 7.15 2.21 -3.86
CA LEU A 86 8.10 1.45 -4.66
C LEU A 86 8.71 0.31 -3.84
N VAL A 87 9.10 0.57 -2.61
CA VAL A 87 9.66 -0.45 -1.72
C VAL A 87 8.63 -1.57 -1.49
N SER A 88 7.38 -1.23 -1.27
CA SER A 88 6.32 -2.23 -1.07
C SER A 88 6.12 -3.10 -2.31
N ILE A 89 6.16 -2.50 -3.49
CA ILE A 89 6.05 -3.24 -4.75
C ILE A 89 7.24 -4.19 -4.92
N MET A 90 8.43 -3.72 -4.62
CA MET A 90 9.63 -4.56 -4.69
C MET A 90 9.56 -5.74 -3.73
N LYS A 91 9.06 -5.52 -2.52
CA LYS A 91 8.86 -6.61 -1.55
C LYS A 91 7.84 -7.63 -2.04
N TYR A 92 6.78 -7.16 -2.68
CA TYR A 92 5.76 -8.05 -3.26
C TYR A 92 6.39 -9.00 -4.28
N HIS A 93 7.34 -8.51 -5.07
CA HIS A 93 8.04 -9.31 -6.08
C HIS A 93 9.27 -10.02 -5.52
N GLY A 94 9.45 -10.04 -4.20
CA GLY A 94 10.56 -10.72 -3.57
C GLY A 94 11.92 -10.06 -3.82
N GLY A 95 11.91 -8.77 -4.14
CA GLY A 95 13.14 -8.04 -4.44
C GLY A 95 13.66 -8.27 -5.84
N THR A 96 12.98 -9.11 -6.63
CA THR A 96 13.39 -9.43 -8.01
C THR A 96 12.29 -8.92 -8.95
N MET A 97 12.69 -8.23 -10.01
CA MET A 97 11.74 -7.68 -10.95
C MET A 97 12.03 -8.12 -12.36
N ARG A 98 10.99 -8.49 -13.09
CA ARG A 98 11.07 -8.80 -14.51
C ARG A 98 11.17 -7.51 -15.32
N PRO A 99 11.73 -7.54 -16.54
CA PRO A 99 11.82 -6.35 -17.39
C PRO A 99 10.48 -5.64 -17.59
N ALA A 100 9.39 -6.39 -17.77
CA ALA A 100 8.06 -5.81 -17.93
C ALA A 100 7.59 -5.08 -16.68
N GLU A 101 7.92 -5.60 -15.51
CA GLU A 101 7.56 -4.98 -14.23
C GLU A 101 8.38 -3.71 -14.01
N ILE A 102 9.65 -3.72 -14.38
CA ILE A 102 10.51 -2.54 -14.31
C ILE A 102 9.96 -1.44 -15.21
N LYS A 103 9.53 -1.80 -16.41
CA LYS A 103 8.93 -0.84 -17.33
C LYS A 103 7.67 -0.22 -16.75
N SER A 104 6.83 -1.04 -16.11
CA SER A 104 5.62 -0.55 -15.45
C SER A 104 5.94 0.41 -14.31
N LEU A 105 7.01 0.13 -13.55
CA LEU A 105 7.45 1.01 -12.47
C LEU A 105 8.06 2.32 -12.99
N LEU A 106 8.68 2.30 -14.16
CA LEU A 106 9.22 3.51 -14.76
C LEU A 106 8.15 4.54 -15.12
N GLU A 107 6.89 4.15 -15.07
CA GLU A 107 5.77 5.07 -15.22
C GLU A 107 5.48 5.90 -13.98
N PHE A 108 6.13 5.61 -12.84
CA PHE A 108 6.12 6.48 -11.67
C PHE A 108 6.96 7.71 -11.99
N ARG A 109 6.32 8.80 -12.33
CA ARG A 109 6.98 9.97 -12.91
C ARG A 109 8.07 10.61 -12.06
N SER A 110 7.69 11.14 -10.90
CA SER A 110 8.61 11.97 -10.11
C SER A 110 9.60 11.14 -9.30
N VAL A 111 9.15 10.02 -8.76
CA VAL A 111 9.98 9.22 -7.86
C VAL A 111 10.97 8.38 -8.65
N VAL A 112 10.50 7.69 -9.68
CA VAL A 112 11.34 6.76 -10.43
C VAL A 112 12.30 7.50 -11.36
N ASP A 113 11.86 8.57 -12.00
CA ASP A 113 12.73 9.38 -12.84
C ASP A 113 13.92 9.90 -12.05
N SER A 114 13.70 10.38 -10.84
CA SER A 114 14.78 10.82 -9.98
C SER A 114 15.74 9.71 -9.61
N MET A 115 15.22 8.51 -9.33
CA MET A 115 16.03 7.36 -8.97
C MET A 115 16.84 6.87 -10.18
N VAL A 116 16.23 6.80 -11.34
CA VAL A 116 16.89 6.35 -12.56
C VAL A 116 18.01 7.31 -12.92
N ILE A 117 17.80 8.59 -12.85
CA ILE A 117 18.81 9.59 -13.12
C ILE A 117 20.01 9.43 -12.18
N ARG A 118 19.75 9.18 -10.89
CA ARG A 118 20.82 8.98 -9.92
C ARG A 118 21.60 7.70 -10.16
N LEU A 119 20.94 6.64 -10.59
CA LEU A 119 21.58 5.36 -10.86
C LEU A 119 22.41 5.38 -12.14
N ILE A 120 21.99 6.14 -13.12
CA ILE A 120 22.65 6.26 -14.41
C ILE A 120 23.71 7.38 -14.39
N GLY A 121 23.40 8.44 -13.70
CA GLY A 121 24.29 9.57 -13.57
C GLY A 121 25.31 9.36 -12.50
#